data_eb79246ab2d2e8fd234f643b11f2db24
#
_entry.id   eb79246ab2d2e8fd234f643b11f2db24
#
_cell.length_a   1.000
_cell.length_b   1.000
_cell.length_c   1.000
_cell.angle_alpha   90.00
_cell.angle_beta   90.00
_cell.angle_gamma   90.00
#
_symmetry.space_group_name_H-M   'P 1'
#
loop_
_entity.id
_entity.type
_entity.pdbx_description
1 polymer ?
#
loop_
_entity_poly.entity_id
_entity_poly.type
_entity_poly.pdbx_seq_one_letter_code
_entity_poly.pdbx_strand_id
1 'polypeptide(L)'
;MMYSLSLGLQPQYRRDDDGNIIYTGYTDDDGTFIPYLDEDGNKIPEVTGEPIEAYTELVIFYSSISNKLSEATAKEFGIDDSTNYAQLVTDKNAFPLVEGALIWKRSEVGYKDNEKKIIDSTSADYIVKGVADEGLTVDLYLLRKNVKNAE
;
A
#
# COMPACT_ATOMS: atom_id res chain seq x y z
N MET A 1 -10.04 -5.87 -11.14
CA MET A 1 -9.66 -5.09 -9.94
C MET A 1 -8.16 -5.08 -9.78
N MET A 2 -7.65 -4.15 -9.02
CA MET A 2 -6.22 -4.07 -8.68
C MET A 2 -6.05 -3.92 -7.18
N TYR A 3 -4.96 -4.45 -6.65
CA TYR A 3 -4.59 -4.24 -5.25
C TYR A 3 -3.13 -3.81 -5.13
N SER A 4 -2.81 -3.17 -4.02
CA SER A 4 -1.45 -2.84 -3.62
C SER A 4 -1.32 -3.01 -2.11
N LEU A 5 -0.20 -3.53 -1.66
CA LEU A 5 0.05 -3.79 -0.25
C LEU A 5 0.77 -2.62 0.39
N SER A 6 0.42 -2.31 1.65
CA SER A 6 1.11 -1.28 2.40
C SER A 6 2.51 -1.74 2.81
N LEU A 7 3.49 -0.89 2.57
CA LEU A 7 4.87 -1.07 3.03
C LEU A 7 5.15 -0.27 4.31
N GLY A 8 4.13 0.41 4.85
CA GLY A 8 4.28 1.30 5.98
C GLY A 8 4.95 2.61 5.60
N LEU A 9 5.43 3.34 6.62
CA LEU A 9 6.14 4.59 6.41
C LEU A 9 7.55 4.30 5.89
N GLN A 10 7.87 4.93 4.77
CA GLN A 10 9.17 4.79 4.13
C GLN A 10 9.83 6.17 3.99
N PRO A 11 11.15 6.26 4.15
CA PRO A 11 11.83 7.53 3.97
C PRO A 11 11.77 7.98 2.51
N GLN A 12 11.67 9.28 2.31
CA GLN A 12 11.82 9.88 0.99
C GLN A 12 13.30 10.15 0.74
N TYR A 13 13.83 9.69 -0.40
CA TYR A 13 15.22 9.91 -0.77
C TYR A 13 15.34 11.08 -1.73
N ARG A 14 16.39 11.87 -1.55
CA ARG A 14 16.71 12.97 -2.44
C ARG A 14 17.20 12.41 -3.77
N ARG A 15 16.74 13.01 -4.87
CA ARG A 15 17.10 12.59 -6.22
C ARG A 15 17.62 13.75 -7.02
N ASP A 16 18.51 13.46 -7.98
CA ASP A 16 18.98 14.43 -8.95
C ASP A 16 17.96 14.62 -10.10
N ASP A 17 18.29 15.48 -11.06
CA ASP A 17 17.40 15.78 -12.18
C ASP A 17 17.13 14.57 -13.08
N ASP A 18 18.01 13.56 -13.07
CA ASP A 18 17.86 12.32 -13.82
C ASP A 18 17.07 11.25 -13.05
N GLY A 19 16.65 11.56 -11.82
CA GLY A 19 15.90 10.64 -10.97
C GLY A 19 16.76 9.66 -10.19
N ASN A 20 18.07 9.80 -10.18
CA ASN A 20 18.98 8.95 -9.42
C ASN A 20 19.07 9.38 -7.96
N ILE A 21 19.14 8.41 -7.06
CA ILE A 21 19.26 8.68 -5.63
C ILE A 21 20.60 9.37 -5.35
N ILE A 22 20.55 10.45 -4.55
CA ILE A 22 21.72 11.16 -4.06
C ILE A 22 22.15 10.51 -2.74
N TYR A 23 23.40 10.11 -2.64
CA TYR A 23 23.94 9.46 -1.45
C TYR A 23 24.71 10.45 -0.57
N THR A 24 24.70 10.21 0.75
CA THR A 24 25.53 10.96 1.70
C THR A 24 27.01 10.61 1.48
N GLY A 25 27.87 11.55 1.73
CA GLY A 25 29.30 11.33 1.55
C GLY A 25 30.07 12.64 1.54
N TYR A 26 31.30 12.60 1.05
CA TYR A 26 32.18 13.75 0.93
C TYR A 26 33.00 13.68 -0.36
N THR A 27 33.54 14.81 -0.76
CA THR A 27 34.46 14.89 -1.90
C THR A 27 35.88 14.99 -1.37
N ASP A 28 36.78 14.14 -1.87
CA ASP A 28 38.19 14.17 -1.46
C ASP A 28 38.96 15.29 -2.16
N ASP A 29 40.26 15.40 -1.88
CA ASP A 29 41.12 16.46 -2.43
C ASP A 29 41.28 16.33 -3.96
N ASP A 30 41.08 15.13 -4.51
CA ASP A 30 41.15 14.87 -5.95
C ASP A 30 39.85 15.14 -6.70
N GLY A 31 38.78 15.56 -5.99
CA GLY A 31 37.48 15.78 -6.54
C GLY A 31 36.62 14.53 -6.70
N THR A 32 37.05 13.41 -6.12
CA THR A 32 36.28 12.15 -6.17
C THR A 32 35.27 12.10 -5.03
N PHE A 33 34.01 11.79 -5.36
CA PHE A 33 32.97 11.61 -4.34
C PHE A 33 33.11 10.26 -3.64
N ILE A 34 33.17 10.28 -2.31
CA ILE A 34 33.30 9.08 -1.47
C ILE A 34 32.03 8.96 -0.62
N PRO A 35 31.14 7.97 -0.90
CA PRO A 35 29.92 7.82 -0.12
C PRO A 35 30.20 7.25 1.28
N TYR A 36 29.37 7.65 2.25
CA TYR A 36 29.35 7.01 3.55
C TYR A 36 28.68 5.64 3.41
N LEU A 37 29.18 4.67 4.16
CA LEU A 37 28.66 3.30 4.16
C LEU A 37 28.08 2.96 5.52
N ASP A 38 27.02 2.14 5.51
CA ASP A 38 26.46 1.59 6.74
C ASP A 38 27.26 0.36 7.20
N GLU A 39 26.80 -0.29 8.28
CA GLU A 39 27.49 -1.46 8.86
C GLU A 39 27.61 -2.63 7.87
N ASP A 40 26.69 -2.73 6.91
CA ASP A 40 26.65 -3.79 5.90
C ASP A 40 27.46 -3.43 4.64
N GLY A 41 28.07 -2.24 4.60
CA GLY A 41 28.82 -1.77 3.45
C GLY A 41 28.00 -1.14 2.35
N ASN A 42 26.75 -0.82 2.61
CA ASN A 42 25.86 -0.20 1.63
C ASN A 42 25.93 1.33 1.74
N LYS A 43 25.77 2.00 0.60
CA LYS A 43 25.71 3.46 0.55
C LYS A 43 24.47 3.96 1.32
N ILE A 44 24.62 5.07 2.01
CA ILE A 44 23.54 5.68 2.80
C ILE A 44 22.89 6.79 1.97
N PRO A 45 21.61 6.61 1.54
CA PRO A 45 20.92 7.64 0.77
C PRO A 45 20.66 8.90 1.59
N GLU A 46 20.68 10.05 0.92
CA GLU A 46 20.28 11.31 1.52
C GLU A 46 18.76 11.36 1.63
N VAL A 47 18.24 11.60 2.83
CA VAL A 47 16.81 11.64 3.13
C VAL A 47 16.30 13.06 3.05
N THR A 48 15.15 13.26 2.42
CA THR A 48 14.50 14.56 2.33
C THR A 48 13.02 14.45 2.69
N GLY A 49 12.51 15.46 3.39
CA GLY A 49 11.11 15.50 3.80
C GLY A 49 10.78 14.47 4.89
N GLU A 50 9.48 14.34 5.17
CA GLU A 50 8.98 13.38 6.14
C GLU A 50 8.75 12.02 5.49
N PRO A 51 8.81 10.91 6.26
CA PRO A 51 8.45 9.60 5.74
C PRO A 51 7.01 9.60 5.20
N ILE A 52 6.81 8.87 4.12
CA ILE A 52 5.48 8.72 3.50
C ILE A 52 5.07 7.26 3.49
N GLU A 53 3.77 7.03 3.45
CA GLU A 53 3.25 5.68 3.26
C GLU A 53 3.54 5.22 1.83
N ALA A 54 4.21 4.08 1.71
CA ALA A 54 4.54 3.47 0.44
C ALA A 54 3.72 2.20 0.22
N TYR A 55 3.54 1.85 -1.05
CA TYR A 55 2.74 0.70 -1.45
C TYR A 55 3.48 -0.09 -2.53
N THR A 56 3.18 -1.39 -2.61
CA THR A 56 3.76 -2.26 -3.64
C THR A 56 3.23 -1.90 -5.03
N GLU A 57 3.87 -2.46 -6.05
CA GLU A 57 3.35 -2.36 -7.40
C GLU A 57 1.93 -2.93 -7.48
N LEU A 58 1.13 -2.38 -8.38
CA LEU A 58 -0.25 -2.79 -8.58
C LEU A 58 -0.32 -4.19 -9.18
N VAL A 59 -1.19 -5.02 -8.62
CA VAL A 59 -1.44 -6.36 -9.12
C VAL A 59 -2.90 -6.45 -9.57
N ILE A 60 -3.12 -6.91 -10.79
CA ILE A 60 -4.46 -7.14 -11.32
C ILE A 60 -4.97 -8.47 -10.77
N PHE A 61 -6.20 -8.48 -10.27
CA PHE A 61 -6.83 -9.70 -9.79
C PHE A 61 -8.32 -9.72 -10.15
N TYR A 62 -8.89 -10.91 -10.11
CA TYR A 62 -10.30 -11.13 -10.43
C TYR A 62 -10.98 -11.80 -9.24
N SER A 63 -12.01 -11.16 -8.72
CA SER A 63 -12.81 -11.68 -7.63
C SER A 63 -14.09 -10.86 -7.51
N SER A 64 -14.96 -11.24 -6.59
CA SER A 64 -16.22 -10.54 -6.35
C SER A 64 -16.21 -9.94 -4.95
N ILE A 65 -16.53 -8.65 -4.87
CA ILE A 65 -16.68 -7.93 -3.61
C ILE A 65 -18.17 -7.71 -3.37
N SER A 66 -18.66 -8.14 -2.21
CA SER A 66 -20.02 -7.87 -1.78
C SER A 66 -20.05 -6.58 -0.95
N ASN A 67 -20.89 -5.65 -1.36
CA ASN A 67 -21.10 -4.38 -0.65
C ASN A 67 -21.93 -4.54 0.63
N LYS A 68 -22.38 -5.76 0.93
CA LYS A 68 -23.10 -6.07 2.15
C LYS A 68 -22.32 -7.14 2.89
N LEU A 69 -22.15 -6.95 4.20
CA LEU A 69 -21.58 -7.98 5.05
C LEU A 69 -22.64 -9.06 5.30
N SER A 70 -22.24 -10.33 5.22
CA SER A 70 -23.06 -11.40 5.75
C SER A 70 -23.11 -11.28 7.28
N GLU A 71 -24.13 -11.87 7.89
CA GLU A 71 -24.26 -11.89 9.33
C GLU A 71 -23.05 -12.56 10.01
N ALA A 72 -22.56 -13.63 9.40
CA ALA A 72 -21.37 -14.31 9.88
C ALA A 72 -20.12 -13.43 9.84
N THR A 73 -19.92 -12.66 8.77
CA THR A 73 -18.79 -11.74 8.63
C THR A 73 -18.88 -10.62 9.68
N ALA A 74 -20.06 -10.05 9.86
CA ALA A 74 -20.26 -8.99 10.86
C ALA A 74 -19.92 -9.48 12.26
N LYS A 75 -20.30 -10.69 12.61
CA LYS A 75 -19.97 -11.30 13.91
C LYS A 75 -18.49 -11.59 14.06
N GLU A 76 -17.84 -12.10 13.01
CA GLU A 76 -16.41 -12.43 13.02
C GLU A 76 -15.56 -11.21 13.36
N PHE A 77 -15.90 -10.07 12.81
CA PHE A 77 -15.13 -8.83 12.99
C PHE A 77 -15.75 -7.87 14.02
N GLY A 78 -16.85 -8.25 14.67
CA GLY A 78 -17.49 -7.41 15.69
C GLY A 78 -18.10 -6.13 15.14
N ILE A 79 -18.65 -6.17 13.93
CA ILE A 79 -19.21 -4.98 13.25
C ILE A 79 -20.70 -4.85 13.56
N ASP A 80 -21.10 -3.75 14.19
CA ASP A 80 -22.50 -3.43 14.45
C ASP A 80 -23.16 -2.69 13.31
N ASP A 81 -22.45 -1.75 12.68
CA ASP A 81 -22.94 -0.99 11.52
C ASP A 81 -22.10 -1.34 10.30
N SER A 82 -22.69 -2.08 9.37
CA SER A 82 -22.02 -2.56 8.18
C SER A 82 -22.10 -1.60 6.98
N THR A 83 -22.68 -0.41 7.13
CA THR A 83 -22.90 0.53 6.02
C THR A 83 -21.60 0.90 5.29
N ASN A 84 -20.51 1.05 6.04
CA ASN A 84 -19.21 1.49 5.51
C ASN A 84 -18.27 0.32 5.18
N TYR A 85 -18.78 -0.90 5.18
CA TYR A 85 -17.96 -2.09 4.99
C TYR A 85 -18.45 -2.95 3.83
N ALA A 86 -17.53 -3.70 3.28
CA ALA A 86 -17.78 -4.70 2.26
C ALA A 86 -16.99 -5.96 2.62
N GLN A 87 -17.27 -7.06 1.96
CA GLN A 87 -16.54 -8.31 2.19
C GLN A 87 -16.00 -8.86 0.88
N LEU A 88 -14.86 -9.52 0.99
CA LEU A 88 -14.23 -10.28 -0.07
C LEU A 88 -14.00 -11.70 0.47
N VAL A 89 -14.55 -12.69 -0.20
CA VAL A 89 -14.35 -14.10 0.14
C VAL A 89 -13.61 -14.76 -1.01
N THR A 90 -12.49 -15.38 -0.72
CA THR A 90 -11.63 -16.03 -1.72
C THR A 90 -11.32 -17.45 -1.35
N ASP A 91 -10.86 -18.22 -2.32
CA ASP A 91 -10.26 -19.51 -2.02
C ASP A 91 -9.05 -19.34 -1.12
N LYS A 92 -8.78 -20.33 -0.29
CA LYS A 92 -7.66 -20.30 0.65
C LYS A 92 -6.35 -19.99 -0.08
N ASN A 93 -5.62 -19.00 0.44
CA ASN A 93 -4.32 -18.56 -0.11
C ASN A 93 -4.36 -18.04 -1.56
N ALA A 94 -5.52 -17.64 -2.06
CA ALA A 94 -5.63 -17.12 -3.43
C ALA A 94 -4.89 -15.80 -3.62
N PHE A 95 -4.91 -14.93 -2.61
CA PHE A 95 -4.28 -13.61 -2.66
C PHE A 95 -3.50 -13.33 -1.37
N PRO A 96 -2.38 -12.57 -1.45
CA PRO A 96 -1.58 -12.22 -0.28
C PRO A 96 -2.09 -10.96 0.43
N LEU A 97 -3.37 -10.69 0.41
CA LEU A 97 -3.93 -9.48 1.02
C LEU A 97 -3.75 -9.49 2.53
N VAL A 98 -3.31 -8.37 3.07
CA VAL A 98 -3.13 -8.16 4.51
C VAL A 98 -3.79 -6.84 4.90
N GLU A 99 -3.96 -6.63 6.21
CA GLU A 99 -4.53 -5.39 6.73
C GLU A 99 -3.73 -4.18 6.21
N GLY A 100 -4.45 -3.17 5.76
CA GLY A 100 -3.86 -1.97 5.16
C GLY A 100 -3.74 -2.01 3.64
N ALA A 101 -3.97 -3.15 2.99
CA ALA A 101 -3.95 -3.24 1.54
C ALA A 101 -5.03 -2.36 0.91
N LEU A 102 -4.72 -1.81 -0.26
CA LEU A 102 -5.64 -0.97 -1.03
C LEU A 102 -6.22 -1.76 -2.19
N ILE A 103 -7.49 -1.54 -2.49
CA ILE A 103 -8.19 -2.20 -3.60
C ILE A 103 -8.91 -1.15 -4.46
N TRP A 104 -8.70 -1.22 -5.77
CA TRP A 104 -9.41 -0.43 -6.77
C TRP A 104 -10.33 -1.35 -7.55
N LYS A 105 -11.63 -1.16 -7.41
CA LYS A 105 -12.64 -1.95 -8.12
C LYS A 105 -13.10 -1.27 -9.40
N ARG A 106 -13.39 0.01 -9.33
CA ARG A 106 -13.92 0.79 -10.46
C ARG A 106 -13.16 2.10 -10.69
N SER A 107 -12.51 2.62 -9.66
CA SER A 107 -11.78 3.86 -9.75
C SER A 107 -10.41 3.66 -10.38
N GLU A 108 -9.90 4.70 -11.00
CA GLU A 108 -8.51 4.72 -11.46
C GLU A 108 -7.57 4.97 -10.30
N VAL A 109 -6.38 4.41 -10.38
CA VAL A 109 -5.34 4.63 -9.38
C VAL A 109 -4.86 6.08 -9.47
N GLY A 110 -4.96 6.81 -8.37
CA GLY A 110 -4.43 8.15 -8.26
C GLY A 110 -3.02 8.16 -7.69
N TYR A 111 -2.28 9.19 -8.02
CA TYR A 111 -0.91 9.37 -7.55
C TYR A 111 -0.72 10.77 -6.99
N LYS A 112 0.13 10.89 -5.97
CA LYS A 112 0.45 12.18 -5.35
C LYS A 112 1.46 12.98 -6.15
N ASP A 113 2.18 12.34 -7.05
CA ASP A 113 3.23 12.94 -7.87
C ASP A 113 2.93 12.80 -9.36
N ASN A 114 3.56 13.64 -10.17
CA ASN A 114 3.38 13.62 -11.62
C ASN A 114 4.10 12.43 -12.29
N GLU A 115 5.06 11.85 -11.61
CA GLU A 115 5.85 10.71 -12.12
C GLU A 115 5.16 9.36 -11.86
N LYS A 116 4.01 9.36 -11.18
CA LYS A 116 3.23 8.17 -10.84
C LYS A 116 4.02 7.15 -10.01
N LYS A 117 4.83 7.63 -9.08
CA LYS A 117 5.62 6.79 -8.17
C LYS A 117 5.00 6.66 -6.78
N ILE A 118 4.20 7.63 -6.37
CA ILE A 118 3.60 7.67 -5.04
C ILE A 118 2.09 7.49 -5.17
N ILE A 119 1.59 6.32 -4.78
CA ILE A 119 0.16 6.01 -4.83
C ILE A 119 -0.58 6.86 -3.80
N ASP A 120 -1.67 7.48 -4.25
CA ASP A 120 -2.61 8.17 -3.38
C ASP A 120 -3.62 7.17 -2.83
N SER A 121 -3.52 6.87 -1.54
CA SER A 121 -4.40 5.89 -0.88
C SER A 121 -5.87 6.30 -0.92
N THR A 122 -6.16 7.60 -0.99
CA THR A 122 -7.54 8.07 -1.06
C THR A 122 -8.21 7.77 -2.40
N SER A 123 -7.44 7.42 -3.43
CA SER A 123 -7.98 7.01 -4.73
C SER A 123 -8.56 5.60 -4.73
N ALA A 124 -8.16 4.76 -3.77
CA ALA A 124 -8.64 3.39 -3.66
C ALA A 124 -10.13 3.34 -3.29
N ASP A 125 -10.83 2.32 -3.77
CA ASP A 125 -12.24 2.11 -3.43
C ASP A 125 -12.40 1.45 -2.06
N TYR A 126 -11.46 0.62 -1.66
CA TYR A 126 -11.50 -0.11 -0.39
C TYR A 126 -10.13 -0.19 0.26
N ILE A 127 -10.15 -0.31 1.59
CA ILE A 127 -8.96 -0.59 2.41
C ILE A 127 -9.25 -1.86 3.20
N VAL A 128 -8.34 -2.82 3.19
CA VAL A 128 -8.48 -4.04 3.99
C VAL A 128 -8.33 -3.71 5.47
N LYS A 129 -9.37 -3.97 6.26
CA LYS A 129 -9.40 -3.68 7.70
C LYS A 129 -9.28 -4.93 8.56
N GLY A 130 -9.52 -6.09 8.02
CA GLY A 130 -9.39 -7.34 8.76
C GLY A 130 -9.25 -8.51 7.83
N VAL A 131 -8.57 -9.54 8.30
CA VAL A 131 -8.34 -10.80 7.58
C VAL A 131 -8.70 -11.95 8.49
N ALA A 132 -9.59 -12.83 8.05
CA ALA A 132 -9.91 -14.09 8.73
C ALA A 132 -9.46 -15.23 7.83
N ASP A 133 -8.27 -15.77 8.10
CA ASP A 133 -7.59 -16.77 7.28
C ASP A 133 -7.40 -18.11 8.01
N GLU A 134 -8.08 -18.30 9.13
CA GLU A 134 -8.00 -19.54 9.90
C GLU A 134 -8.91 -20.66 9.37
N GLY A 135 -9.83 -20.32 8.46
CA GLY A 135 -10.69 -21.30 7.81
C GLY A 135 -9.91 -22.29 6.94
N LEU A 136 -10.51 -23.44 6.68
CA LEU A 136 -9.87 -24.51 5.92
C LEU A 136 -10.00 -24.35 4.40
N THR A 137 -11.02 -23.64 3.94
CA THR A 137 -11.35 -23.59 2.51
C THR A 137 -11.38 -22.19 1.92
N VAL A 138 -11.60 -21.17 2.74
CA VAL A 138 -11.73 -19.79 2.27
C VAL A 138 -10.98 -18.81 3.16
N ASP A 139 -10.56 -17.72 2.59
CA ASP A 139 -10.08 -16.53 3.29
C ASP A 139 -11.15 -15.44 3.19
N LEU A 140 -11.38 -14.76 4.30
CA LEU A 140 -12.40 -13.72 4.41
C LEU A 140 -11.73 -12.39 4.73
N TYR A 141 -12.04 -11.38 3.94
CA TYR A 141 -11.47 -10.04 4.13
C TYR A 141 -12.57 -9.04 4.44
N LEU A 142 -12.39 -8.28 5.52
CA LEU A 142 -13.23 -7.13 5.83
C LEU A 142 -12.66 -5.92 5.12
N LEU A 143 -13.47 -5.30 4.28
CA LEU A 143 -13.08 -4.13 3.50
C LEU A 143 -13.83 -2.91 4.02
N ARG A 144 -13.11 -1.82 4.26
CA ARG A 144 -13.73 -0.53 4.54
C ARG A 144 -13.88 0.23 3.23
N LYS A 145 -15.08 0.73 2.98
CA LYS A 145 -15.34 1.62 1.85
C LYS A 145 -14.60 2.94 2.07
N ASN A 146 -13.83 3.34 1.09
CA ASN A 146 -13.07 4.57 1.18
C ASN A 146 -13.99 5.74 0.81
N VAL A 147 -14.07 6.72 1.69
CA VAL A 147 -14.87 7.92 1.44
C VAL A 147 -14.04 8.85 0.57
N LYS A 148 -14.55 9.12 -0.63
CA LYS A 148 -13.92 10.06 -1.56
C LYS A 148 -14.65 11.39 -1.49
N ASN A 149 -13.87 12.47 -1.57
CA ASN A 149 -14.47 13.81 -1.68
C ASN A 149 -15.23 13.88 -3.02
N ALA A 150 -16.51 14.19 -2.93
CA ALA A 150 -17.34 14.41 -4.10
C ALA A 150 -17.05 15.80 -4.66
N GLU A 151 -16.46 15.84 -5.84
CA GLU A 151 -16.26 17.07 -6.59
C GLU A 151 -16.87 16.95 -7.97
#